data_69d852f16f8dc3a3f6c9718cadb6467d
#
_entry.id   69d852f16f8dc3a3f6c9718cadb6467d
#
_cell.length_a   1.000
_cell.length_b   1.000
_cell.length_c   1.000
_cell.angle_alpha   90.00
_cell.angle_beta   90.00
_cell.angle_gamma   90.00
#
_symmetry.space_group_name_H-M   'P 1'
#
loop_
_entity.id
_entity.type
_entity.pdbx_description
1 polymer ?
#
loop_
_entity_poly.entity_id
_entity_poly.type
_entity_poly.pdbx_seq_one_letter_code
_entity_poly.pdbx_strand_id
1 'polypeptide(L)'
;MSKIIFVFVIFTILPNRILSQQQIPSTLKGKVVADANATEGIYIINLKTEKATVTDENGYFFIEASVCDTLMFSSIQFKGLKIELSPNDFSKGLLIVKMKPIMNQLKEVLVFQYKNINAVALGI
;
A
#
# COMPACT_ATOMS: atom_id res chain seq x y z
N MET A 1 -34.56 -52.92 3.23
CA MET A 1 -34.63 -51.53 3.76
C MET A 1 -33.32 -51.01 4.29
N SER A 2 -32.46 -51.84 4.85
CA SER A 2 -31.13 -51.42 5.31
C SER A 2 -30.17 -50.93 4.20
N LYS A 3 -30.35 -51.38 2.96
CA LYS A 3 -29.52 -50.97 1.80
C LYS A 3 -29.80 -49.54 1.36
N ILE A 4 -31.02 -49.03 1.54
CA ILE A 4 -31.38 -47.68 1.17
C ILE A 4 -30.83 -46.67 2.16
N ILE A 5 -30.80 -47.04 3.43
CA ILE A 5 -30.22 -46.21 4.51
C ILE A 5 -28.71 -46.10 4.33
N PHE A 6 -28.06 -47.15 3.84
CA PHE A 6 -26.62 -47.14 3.61
C PHE A 6 -26.19 -46.21 2.46
N VAL A 7 -27.00 -46.14 1.40
CA VAL A 7 -26.77 -45.23 0.27
C VAL A 7 -26.99 -43.77 0.69
N PHE A 8 -27.94 -43.52 1.61
CA PHE A 8 -28.20 -42.16 2.07
C PHE A 8 -27.09 -41.62 3.00
N VAL A 9 -26.47 -42.48 3.76
CA VAL A 9 -25.34 -42.11 4.66
C VAL A 9 -24.08 -41.82 3.85
N ILE A 10 -23.86 -42.50 2.73
CA ILE A 10 -22.68 -42.25 1.87
C ILE A 10 -22.76 -40.89 1.17
N PHE A 11 -23.98 -40.39 0.91
CA PHE A 11 -24.15 -39.09 0.26
C PHE A 11 -23.87 -37.89 1.16
N THR A 12 -23.88 -38.07 2.49
CA THR A 12 -23.59 -36.98 3.45
C THR A 12 -22.12 -36.80 3.78
N ILE A 13 -21.25 -37.71 3.30
CA ILE A 13 -19.78 -37.64 3.58
C ILE A 13 -19.02 -37.08 2.39
N LEU A 14 -19.65 -36.33 1.49
CA LEU A 14 -18.90 -35.57 0.50
C LEU A 14 -18.19 -34.42 1.24
N PRO A 15 -16.85 -34.44 1.33
CA PRO A 15 -16.15 -33.30 1.89
C PRO A 15 -16.39 -32.12 0.98
N ASN A 16 -17.06 -31.12 1.51
CA ASN A 16 -17.06 -29.80 0.90
C ASN A 16 -15.62 -29.34 0.83
N ARG A 17 -14.98 -29.64 -0.26
CA ARG A 17 -13.69 -29.02 -0.57
C ARG A 17 -13.97 -27.58 -0.89
N ILE A 18 -14.00 -26.77 0.15
CA ILE A 18 -13.90 -25.33 -0.01
C ILE A 18 -12.52 -25.08 -0.60
N LEU A 19 -12.47 -24.95 -1.92
CA LEU A 19 -11.30 -24.45 -2.59
C LEU A 19 -11.16 -23.00 -2.16
N SER A 20 -10.48 -22.76 -1.06
CA SER A 20 -10.02 -21.43 -0.74
C SER A 20 -9.05 -21.05 -1.86
N GLN A 21 -9.46 -20.12 -2.69
CA GLN A 21 -8.56 -19.51 -3.68
C GLN A 21 -7.52 -18.72 -2.92
N GLN A 22 -6.43 -19.39 -2.57
CA GLN A 22 -5.26 -18.70 -2.05
C GLN A 22 -4.63 -17.95 -3.22
N GLN A 23 -4.78 -16.65 -3.21
CA GLN A 23 -4.03 -15.80 -4.13
C GLN A 23 -2.55 -15.97 -3.81
N ILE A 24 -1.80 -16.53 -4.76
CA ILE A 24 -0.36 -16.74 -4.61
C ILE A 24 0.31 -15.36 -4.66
N PRO A 25 1.02 -14.94 -3.59
CA PRO A 25 1.75 -13.68 -3.65
C PRO A 25 2.87 -13.76 -4.67
N SER A 26 3.05 -12.69 -5.43
CA SER A 26 4.14 -12.55 -6.38
C SER A 26 4.97 -11.32 -6.05
N THR A 27 6.22 -11.30 -6.51
CA THR A 27 7.08 -10.13 -6.34
C THR A 27 6.69 -9.06 -7.36
N LEU A 28 6.24 -7.93 -6.85
CA LEU A 28 5.90 -6.76 -7.65
C LEU A 28 7.09 -5.81 -7.69
N LYS A 29 7.51 -5.44 -8.90
CA LYS A 29 8.51 -4.40 -9.12
C LYS A 29 7.82 -3.07 -9.39
N GLY A 30 8.25 -2.02 -8.70
CA GLY A 30 7.71 -0.69 -8.90
C GLY A 30 8.79 0.37 -8.92
N LYS A 31 8.39 1.55 -9.39
CA LYS A 31 9.22 2.75 -9.39
C LYS A 31 8.40 3.94 -8.94
N VAL A 32 8.92 4.66 -7.95
CA VAL A 32 8.35 5.94 -7.53
C VAL A 32 8.95 7.06 -8.38
N VAL A 33 8.08 7.91 -8.92
CA VAL A 33 8.44 9.08 -9.72
C VAL A 33 7.91 10.33 -9.02
N ALA A 34 8.74 11.34 -8.87
CA ALA A 34 8.37 12.61 -8.29
C ALA A 34 9.14 13.75 -8.96
N ASP A 35 8.57 14.96 -8.91
CA ASP A 35 9.22 16.16 -9.47
C ASP A 35 10.46 16.57 -8.68
N ALA A 36 10.56 16.15 -7.41
CA ALA A 36 11.76 16.32 -6.61
C ALA A 36 12.74 15.18 -6.86
N ASN A 37 14.03 15.46 -6.82
CA ASN A 37 15.07 14.50 -7.18
C ASN A 37 15.31 13.38 -6.17
N ALA A 38 14.64 13.40 -5.03
CA ALA A 38 14.88 12.46 -3.95
C ALA A 38 13.74 11.45 -3.82
N THR A 39 13.77 10.38 -4.61
CA THR A 39 12.85 9.27 -4.51
C THR A 39 13.42 8.07 -3.73
N GLU A 40 14.57 8.24 -3.12
CA GLU A 40 15.20 7.26 -2.23
C GLU A 40 14.57 7.29 -0.83
N GLY A 41 14.49 6.13 -0.20
CA GLY A 41 14.07 6.04 1.20
C GLY A 41 12.56 6.17 1.43
N ILE A 42 11.76 6.02 0.39
CA ILE A 42 10.30 6.00 0.52
C ILE A 42 9.88 4.64 1.05
N TYR A 43 9.10 4.64 2.11
CA TYR A 43 8.63 3.45 2.78
C TYR A 43 7.36 2.93 2.13
N ILE A 44 7.35 1.65 1.78
CA ILE A 44 6.19 0.99 1.18
C ILE A 44 5.79 -0.19 2.04
N ILE A 45 4.53 -0.24 2.46
CA ILE A 45 3.99 -1.34 3.25
C ILE A 45 2.75 -1.92 2.57
N ASN A 46 2.69 -3.25 2.50
CA ASN A 46 1.49 -3.96 2.13
C ASN A 46 0.59 -4.07 3.37
N LEU A 47 -0.54 -3.37 3.36
CA LEU A 47 -1.43 -3.29 4.51
C LEU A 47 -2.09 -4.63 4.86
N LYS A 48 -2.18 -5.55 3.91
CA LYS A 48 -2.77 -6.86 4.13
C LYS A 48 -1.80 -7.84 4.80
N THR A 49 -0.56 -7.89 4.32
CA THR A 49 0.46 -8.84 4.81
C THR A 49 1.41 -8.24 5.82
N GLU A 50 1.42 -6.90 5.97
CA GLU A 50 2.34 -6.12 6.80
C GLU A 50 3.80 -6.19 6.34
N LYS A 51 4.07 -6.76 5.17
CA LYS A 51 5.42 -6.74 4.58
C LYS A 51 5.75 -5.35 4.09
N ALA A 52 6.99 -4.95 4.30
CA ALA A 52 7.46 -3.61 3.97
C ALA A 52 8.76 -3.63 3.20
N THR A 53 9.01 -2.57 2.44
CA THR A 53 10.25 -2.33 1.70
C THR A 53 10.52 -0.84 1.61
N VAL A 54 11.69 -0.48 1.10
CA VAL A 54 12.13 0.90 0.93
C VAL A 54 12.67 1.08 -0.48
N THR A 55 12.43 2.25 -1.09
CA THR A 55 12.97 2.55 -2.42
C THR A 55 14.48 2.73 -2.41
N ASP A 56 15.13 2.36 -3.52
CA ASP A 56 16.55 2.57 -3.73
C ASP A 56 16.85 4.00 -4.23
N GLU A 57 18.11 4.26 -4.59
CA GLU A 57 18.58 5.59 -5.06
C GLU A 57 17.80 6.09 -6.29
N ASN A 58 17.29 5.19 -7.12
CA ASN A 58 16.55 5.49 -8.35
C ASN A 58 15.04 5.45 -8.17
N GLY A 59 14.56 5.16 -6.96
CA GLY A 59 13.14 5.05 -6.66
C GLY A 59 12.52 3.69 -6.95
N TYR A 60 13.32 2.68 -7.28
CA TYR A 60 12.83 1.33 -7.50
C TYR A 60 12.58 0.58 -6.18
N PHE A 61 11.59 -0.29 -6.19
CA PHE A 61 11.29 -1.16 -5.06
C PHE A 61 10.74 -2.51 -5.52
N PHE A 62 10.88 -3.52 -4.66
CA PHE A 62 10.30 -4.84 -4.82
C PHE A 62 9.50 -5.16 -3.56
N ILE A 63 8.28 -5.65 -3.74
CA ILE A 63 7.43 -6.07 -2.62
C ILE A 63 6.59 -7.27 -3.01
N GLU A 64 6.42 -8.21 -2.09
CA GLU A 64 5.49 -9.32 -2.29
C GLU A 64 4.05 -8.83 -2.11
N ALA A 65 3.22 -9.10 -3.10
CA ALA A 65 1.84 -8.67 -3.09
C ALA A 65 0.97 -9.56 -3.98
N SER A 66 -0.33 -9.51 -3.74
CA SER A 66 -1.35 -10.18 -4.53
C SER A 66 -2.34 -9.15 -5.10
N VAL A 67 -3.15 -9.57 -6.06
CA VAL A 67 -4.24 -8.73 -6.57
C VAL A 67 -5.18 -8.34 -5.43
N CYS A 68 -5.68 -7.12 -5.45
CA CYS A 68 -6.52 -6.49 -4.42
C CYS A 68 -5.82 -6.14 -3.11
N ASP A 69 -4.51 -6.39 -2.98
CA ASP A 69 -3.75 -5.87 -1.85
C ASP A 69 -3.62 -4.35 -1.95
N THR A 70 -3.54 -3.68 -0.81
CA THR A 70 -3.33 -2.23 -0.76
C THR A 70 -1.91 -1.94 -0.30
N LEU A 71 -1.19 -1.17 -1.10
CA LEU A 71 0.13 -0.66 -0.75
C LEU A 71 0.02 0.78 -0.23
N MET A 72 0.66 1.06 0.90
CA MET A 72 0.77 2.40 1.44
C MET A 72 2.21 2.91 1.27
N PHE A 73 2.32 4.08 0.66
CA PHE A 73 3.59 4.78 0.44
C PHE A 73 3.70 5.93 1.44
N SER A 74 4.79 6.01 2.17
CA SER A 74 5.00 7.07 3.15
C SER A 74 6.44 7.60 3.12
N SER A 75 6.56 8.91 3.30
CA SER A 75 7.83 9.64 3.36
C SER A 75 7.62 10.95 4.09
N ILE A 76 8.68 11.48 4.69
CA ILE A 76 8.63 12.82 5.29
C ILE A 76 8.57 13.95 4.26
N GLN A 77 8.92 13.68 3.01
CA GLN A 77 9.00 14.68 1.94
C GLN A 77 7.78 14.69 1.01
N PHE A 78 7.01 13.60 0.99
CA PHE A 78 5.90 13.42 0.06
C PHE A 78 4.60 13.15 0.79
N LYS A 79 3.48 13.52 0.16
CA LYS A 79 2.16 13.17 0.67
C LYS A 79 1.99 11.66 0.64
N GLY A 80 1.46 11.09 1.71
CA GLY A 80 1.12 9.67 1.79
C GLY A 80 0.13 9.26 0.69
N LEU A 81 0.32 8.05 0.17
CA LEU A 81 -0.47 7.53 -0.95
C LEU A 81 -0.82 6.07 -0.69
N LYS A 82 -2.08 5.70 -0.95
CA LYS A 82 -2.53 4.32 -0.93
C LYS A 82 -2.95 3.90 -2.32
N ILE A 83 -2.48 2.73 -2.76
CA ILE A 83 -2.82 2.15 -4.05
C ILE A 83 -3.35 0.74 -3.85
N GLU A 84 -4.55 0.46 -4.35
CA GLU A 84 -5.09 -0.88 -4.44
C GLU A 84 -4.60 -1.52 -5.74
N LEU A 85 -4.00 -2.72 -5.63
CA LEU A 85 -3.41 -3.40 -6.77
C LEU A 85 -4.48 -4.09 -7.62
N SER A 86 -4.38 -3.87 -8.93
CA SER A 86 -5.23 -4.51 -9.93
C SER A 86 -4.45 -5.59 -10.69
N PRO A 87 -5.14 -6.51 -11.41
CA PRO A 87 -4.46 -7.48 -12.26
C PRO A 87 -3.54 -6.84 -13.31
N ASN A 88 -3.90 -5.66 -13.80
CA ASN A 88 -3.08 -4.93 -14.78
C ASN A 88 -1.73 -4.50 -14.21
N ASP A 89 -1.66 -4.20 -12.92
CA ASP A 89 -0.40 -3.79 -12.28
C ASP A 89 0.64 -4.91 -12.30
N PHE A 90 0.19 -6.15 -12.21
CA PHE A 90 1.06 -7.33 -12.30
C PHE A 90 1.45 -7.67 -13.74
N SER A 91 0.58 -7.42 -14.71
CA SER A 91 0.84 -7.75 -16.11
C SER A 91 1.81 -6.79 -16.79
N LYS A 92 1.91 -5.55 -16.33
CA LYS A 92 2.80 -4.52 -16.89
C LYS A 92 4.27 -4.73 -16.57
N GLY A 93 4.61 -5.56 -15.59
CA GLY A 93 5.97 -5.80 -15.17
C GLY A 93 6.60 -4.70 -14.33
N LEU A 94 6.11 -3.47 -14.39
CA LEU A 94 6.60 -2.34 -13.59
C LEU A 94 5.43 -1.43 -13.20
N LEU A 95 5.24 -1.25 -11.90
CA LEU A 95 4.26 -0.31 -11.35
C LEU A 95 4.90 1.08 -11.22
N ILE A 96 4.35 2.06 -11.91
CA ILE A 96 4.79 3.45 -11.79
C ILE A 96 3.90 4.19 -10.79
N VAL A 97 4.52 4.78 -9.77
CA VAL A 97 3.83 5.50 -8.70
C VAL A 97 4.29 6.95 -8.70
N LYS A 98 3.37 7.88 -8.92
CA LYS A 98 3.66 9.31 -8.86
C LYS A 98 3.35 9.84 -7.47
N MET A 99 4.31 10.48 -6.82
CA MET A 99 4.14 11.12 -5.52
C MET A 99 4.34 12.63 -5.62
N LYS A 100 3.63 13.37 -4.78
CA LYS A 100 3.68 14.84 -4.75
C LYS A 100 4.39 15.31 -3.48
N PRO A 101 5.29 16.30 -3.57
CA PRO A 101 5.97 16.85 -2.39
C PRO A 101 5.04 17.68 -1.51
N ILE A 102 5.33 17.71 -0.20
CA ILE A 102 4.53 18.41 0.81
C ILE A 102 4.99 19.87 0.99
N MET A 103 6.15 20.24 0.53
CA MET A 103 7.02 21.29 1.10
C MET A 103 6.56 22.73 1.01
N ASN A 104 5.56 23.10 0.22
CA ASN A 104 5.31 24.55 -0.02
C ASN A 104 4.25 25.20 0.87
N GLN A 105 3.41 24.42 1.54
CA GLN A 105 2.30 24.99 2.34
C GLN A 105 2.66 25.24 3.80
N LEU A 106 3.65 24.51 4.33
CA LEU A 106 4.03 24.59 5.74
C LEU A 106 4.79 25.88 6.10
N LYS A 107 5.56 26.44 5.16
CA LYS A 107 6.33 27.67 5.40
C LYS A 107 5.44 28.90 5.61
N GLU A 108 4.38 29.05 4.85
CA GLU A 108 3.46 30.17 4.97
C GLU A 108 2.66 30.13 6.28
N VAL A 109 2.19 28.94 6.67
CA VAL A 109 1.43 28.75 7.91
C VAL A 109 2.29 29.04 9.16
N LEU A 110 3.55 28.60 9.15
CA LEU A 110 4.47 28.81 10.27
C LEU A 110 4.82 30.30 10.46
N VAL A 111 5.05 31.04 9.37
CA VAL A 111 5.34 32.48 9.44
C VAL A 111 4.14 33.26 9.98
N PHE A 112 2.94 32.89 9.58
CA PHE A 112 1.72 33.54 10.05
C PHE A 112 1.47 33.33 11.54
N GLN A 113 1.63 32.12 12.03
CA GLN A 113 1.50 31.80 13.46
C GLN A 113 2.55 32.49 14.31
N TYR A 114 3.76 32.64 13.81
CA TYR A 114 4.85 33.30 14.52
C TYR A 114 4.54 34.79 14.73
N LYS A 115 3.98 35.48 13.76
CA LYS A 115 3.53 36.87 13.90
C LYS A 115 2.46 37.01 14.97
N ASN A 116 1.50 36.12 15.00
CA ASN A 116 0.42 36.18 15.98
C ASN A 116 0.90 35.95 17.41
N ILE A 117 1.83 35.03 17.59
CA ILE A 117 2.43 34.74 18.91
C ILE A 117 3.22 35.96 19.42
N ASN A 118 3.98 36.60 18.56
CA ASN A 118 4.73 37.80 18.94
C ASN A 118 3.83 38.98 19.29
N ALA A 119 2.76 39.16 18.55
CA ALA A 119 1.78 40.20 18.85
C ALA A 119 1.11 39.99 20.23
N VAL A 120 0.77 38.77 20.54
CA VAL A 120 0.19 38.42 21.87
C VAL A 120 1.22 38.61 22.99
N ALA A 121 2.46 38.20 22.78
CA ALA A 121 3.53 38.38 23.75
C ALA A 121 3.84 39.83 24.03
N LEU A 122 3.75 40.70 23.05
CA LEU A 122 3.97 42.14 23.17
C LEU A 122 2.77 42.90 23.76
N GLY A 123 1.58 42.32 23.66
CA GLY A 123 0.36 42.88 24.22
C GLY A 123 0.14 42.65 25.70
N ILE A 124 1.05 41.91 26.34
CA ILE A 124 1.03 41.64 27.76
C ILE A 124 1.79 42.76 28.47
#